data_6fa9cd6d9312ce49efc7c4161d45a12f
#
_entry.id   6fa9cd6d9312ce49efc7c4161d45a12f
#
_cell.length_a   1.000
_cell.length_b   1.000
_cell.length_c   1.000
_cell.angle_alpha   90.00
_cell.angle_beta   90.00
_cell.angle_gamma   90.00
#
_symmetry.space_group_name_H-M   'P 1'
#
loop_
_entity.id
_entity.type
_entity.pdbx_description
1 polymer ?
#
loop_
_entity_poly.entity_id
_entity_poly.type
_entity_poly.pdbx_seq_one_letter_code
_entity_poly.pdbx_strand_id
1 'polypeptide(L)'
;MATGLVCLELYKVLARGHPIEDYHNTFANLALPMLTISEPVPPTVIKHRDMRWTVWDRWSIKGDITVAELLKWLSGKGLSAYSVSCGTSLLYNTMFPRHKDRLSRKIADVAKEVAKVDIPEYRKHLDVVVACEDDNGNDVDIPLISIYFR
;
A
#
# COMPACT_ATOMS: atom_id res chain seq x y z
N MET A 1 21.47 -22.80 -0.15
CA MET A 1 20.40 -23.33 0.73
C MET A 1 19.17 -22.43 0.71
N ALA A 2 19.25 -21.16 1.11
CA ALA A 2 18.08 -20.24 1.13
C ALA A 2 17.31 -20.19 -0.20
N THR A 3 18.02 -20.00 -1.33
CA THR A 3 17.41 -19.99 -2.67
C THR A 3 16.64 -21.28 -2.97
N GLY A 4 17.19 -22.45 -2.60
CA GLY A 4 16.49 -23.72 -2.79
C GLY A 4 15.20 -23.83 -2.00
N LEU A 5 15.18 -23.34 -0.76
CA LEU A 5 13.98 -23.31 0.07
C LEU A 5 12.90 -22.38 -0.51
N VAL A 6 13.31 -21.20 -0.99
CA VAL A 6 12.39 -20.27 -1.70
C VAL A 6 11.84 -20.90 -2.97
N CYS A 7 12.67 -21.62 -3.75
CA CYS A 7 12.20 -22.29 -4.96
C CYS A 7 11.18 -23.39 -4.67
N LEU A 8 11.30 -24.11 -3.56
CA LEU A 8 10.31 -25.12 -3.16
C LEU A 8 8.94 -24.48 -2.93
N GLU A 9 8.88 -23.36 -2.23
CA GLU A 9 7.64 -22.64 -2.02
C GLU A 9 7.09 -22.04 -3.34
N LEU A 10 7.98 -21.51 -4.19
CA LEU A 10 7.60 -21.00 -5.50
C LEU A 10 6.95 -22.10 -6.39
N TYR A 11 7.46 -23.31 -6.37
CA TYR A 11 6.85 -24.42 -7.11
C TYR A 11 5.43 -24.72 -6.63
N LYS A 12 5.15 -24.65 -5.34
CA LYS A 12 3.79 -24.80 -4.80
C LYS A 12 2.87 -23.70 -5.32
N VAL A 13 3.33 -22.44 -5.34
CA VAL A 13 2.56 -21.29 -5.89
C VAL A 13 2.24 -21.51 -7.37
N LEU A 14 3.23 -21.95 -8.16
CA LEU A 14 3.06 -22.18 -9.60
C LEU A 14 2.17 -23.38 -9.90
N ALA A 15 2.26 -24.44 -9.10
CA ALA A 15 1.42 -25.63 -9.24
C ALA A 15 -0.05 -25.37 -8.95
N ARG A 16 -0.36 -24.34 -8.15
CA ARG A 16 -1.69 -23.95 -7.70
C ARG A 16 -2.45 -25.06 -6.93
N GLY A 17 -3.54 -24.69 -6.28
CA GLY A 17 -4.40 -25.66 -5.61
C GLY A 17 -3.92 -26.17 -4.26
N HIS A 18 -2.78 -25.70 -3.77
CA HIS A 18 -2.30 -26.00 -2.42
C HIS A 18 -3.04 -25.13 -1.39
N PRO A 19 -3.54 -25.71 -0.29
CA PRO A 19 -4.05 -24.95 0.85
C PRO A 19 -2.92 -24.19 1.52
N ILE A 20 -3.26 -23.17 2.32
CA ILE A 20 -2.27 -22.29 2.95
C ILE A 20 -1.32 -23.05 3.89
N GLU A 21 -1.79 -24.14 4.47
CA GLU A 21 -1.05 -24.98 5.42
C GLU A 21 0.10 -25.74 4.77
N ASP A 22 0.06 -25.93 3.43
CA ASP A 22 1.16 -26.54 2.68
C ASP A 22 2.36 -25.62 2.50
N TYR A 23 2.17 -24.31 2.67
CA TYR A 23 3.25 -23.33 2.56
C TYR A 23 4.00 -23.21 3.88
N HIS A 24 5.31 -23.01 3.81
CA HIS A 24 6.14 -22.99 5.00
C HIS A 24 7.11 -21.81 4.99
N ASN A 25 7.26 -21.22 6.17
CA ASN A 25 8.38 -20.34 6.48
C ASN A 25 9.53 -21.19 7.01
N THR A 26 10.67 -21.14 6.34
CA THR A 26 11.85 -21.88 6.79
C THR A 26 12.89 -20.93 7.35
N PHE A 27 13.29 -21.16 8.58
CA PHE A 27 14.37 -20.43 9.23
C PHE A 27 15.57 -21.33 9.42
N ALA A 28 16.73 -20.94 8.91
CA ALA A 28 17.99 -21.66 9.03
C ALA A 28 19.04 -20.78 9.73
N ASN A 29 19.61 -21.27 10.82
CA ASN A 29 20.74 -20.64 11.48
C ASN A 29 21.98 -21.50 11.26
N LEU A 30 22.98 -20.95 10.56
CA LEU A 30 24.20 -21.67 10.21
C LEU A 30 25.24 -21.66 11.34
N ALA A 31 25.14 -20.73 12.28
CA ALA A 31 26.01 -20.68 13.46
C ALA A 31 25.60 -21.71 14.52
N LEU A 32 24.31 -22.01 14.58
CA LEU A 32 23.75 -23.09 15.37
C LEU A 32 23.14 -24.08 14.35
N PRO A 33 23.39 -25.38 14.42
CA PRO A 33 22.84 -26.35 13.45
C PRO A 33 21.32 -26.46 13.67
N MET A 34 20.59 -25.39 13.32
CA MET A 34 19.15 -25.27 13.54
C MET A 34 18.44 -24.97 12.22
N LEU A 35 17.46 -25.79 11.89
CA LEU A 35 16.51 -25.60 10.82
C LEU A 35 15.11 -25.69 11.41
N THR A 36 14.35 -24.62 11.32
CA THR A 36 12.97 -24.56 11.82
C THR A 36 12.01 -24.31 10.65
N ILE A 37 10.92 -25.03 10.65
CA ILE A 37 9.85 -24.90 9.66
C ILE A 37 8.58 -24.53 10.43
N SER A 38 7.88 -23.50 9.99
CA SER A 38 6.63 -23.04 10.56
C SER A 38 5.59 -22.73 9.49
N GLU A 39 4.33 -22.86 9.83
CA GLU A 39 3.23 -22.44 8.99
C GLU A 39 3.19 -20.91 8.86
N PRO A 40 2.69 -20.36 7.73
CA PRO A 40 2.51 -18.93 7.58
C PRO A 40 1.42 -18.42 8.53
N VAL A 41 1.69 -17.29 9.16
CA VAL A 41 0.69 -16.60 9.99
C VAL A 41 -0.20 -15.76 9.07
N PRO A 42 -1.53 -15.82 9.19
CA PRO A 42 -2.42 -14.98 8.41
C PRO A 42 -2.15 -13.49 8.70
N PRO A 43 -2.32 -12.61 7.71
CA PRO A 43 -2.10 -11.18 7.90
C PRO A 43 -3.12 -10.60 8.90
N THR A 44 -2.70 -9.59 9.63
CA THR A 44 -3.59 -8.84 10.51
C THR A 44 -4.70 -8.19 9.69
N VAL A 45 -5.95 -8.43 10.09
CA VAL A 45 -7.13 -7.82 9.47
C VAL A 45 -7.48 -6.55 10.21
N ILE A 46 -7.42 -5.43 9.51
CA ILE A 46 -7.86 -4.13 10.01
C ILE A 46 -9.36 -3.99 9.68
N LYS A 47 -10.14 -3.58 10.67
CA LYS A 47 -11.58 -3.36 10.53
C LYS A 47 -11.88 -1.90 10.82
N HIS A 48 -12.61 -1.27 9.90
CA HIS A 48 -13.09 0.10 10.08
C HIS A 48 -14.51 0.20 9.53
N ARG A 49 -15.49 0.46 10.39
CA ARG A 49 -16.93 0.39 10.07
C ARG A 49 -17.29 -0.97 9.42
N ASP A 50 -17.89 -0.95 8.24
CA ASP A 50 -18.28 -2.17 7.49
C ASP A 50 -17.17 -2.70 6.57
N MET A 51 -16.00 -2.03 6.55
CA MET A 51 -14.87 -2.41 5.72
C MET A 51 -13.87 -3.24 6.51
N ARG A 52 -13.20 -4.13 5.80
CA ARG A 52 -12.07 -4.89 6.31
C ARG A 52 -11.01 -5.02 5.23
N TRP A 53 -9.76 -4.95 5.63
CA TRP A 53 -8.61 -5.13 4.73
C TRP A 53 -7.39 -5.64 5.49
N THR A 54 -6.37 -5.99 4.74
CA THR A 54 -5.06 -6.40 5.23
C THR A 54 -4.00 -5.53 4.58
N VAL A 55 -2.75 -5.66 5.01
CA VAL A 55 -1.59 -4.98 4.38
C VAL A 55 -1.34 -5.40 2.93
N TRP A 56 -1.91 -6.51 2.50
CA TRP A 56 -1.79 -7.03 1.13
C TRP A 56 -2.85 -6.49 0.19
N ASP A 57 -3.91 -5.90 0.71
CA ASP A 57 -4.95 -5.32 -0.10
C ASP A 57 -4.46 -4.03 -0.77
N ARG A 58 -5.07 -3.70 -1.88
CA ARG A 58 -4.83 -2.46 -2.62
C ARG A 58 -6.14 -1.82 -3.00
N TRP A 59 -6.23 -0.54 -2.80
CA TRP A 59 -7.35 0.23 -3.31
C TRP A 59 -6.99 0.82 -4.66
N SER A 60 -7.95 0.85 -5.57
CA SER A 60 -7.76 1.40 -6.90
C SER A 60 -8.78 2.50 -7.20
N ILE A 61 -8.28 3.60 -7.75
CA ILE A 61 -9.11 4.71 -8.21
C ILE A 61 -8.83 4.89 -9.69
N LYS A 62 -9.89 4.88 -10.51
CA LYS A 62 -9.79 5.12 -11.95
C LYS A 62 -10.03 6.59 -12.24
N GLY A 63 -9.16 7.18 -13.02
CA GLY A 63 -9.21 8.58 -13.44
C GLY A 63 -8.06 9.40 -12.88
N ASP A 64 -7.77 10.49 -13.57
CA ASP A 64 -6.72 11.45 -13.21
C ASP A 64 -7.28 12.46 -12.21
N ILE A 65 -7.37 12.03 -10.95
CA ILE A 65 -8.00 12.76 -9.86
C ILE A 65 -7.08 13.82 -9.25
N THR A 66 -7.70 14.85 -8.66
CA THR A 66 -7.02 15.87 -7.85
C THR A 66 -6.77 15.38 -6.43
N VAL A 67 -5.89 16.09 -5.71
CA VAL A 67 -5.65 15.83 -4.28
C VAL A 67 -6.95 15.99 -3.49
N ALA A 68 -7.76 17.01 -3.77
CA ALA A 68 -9.03 17.24 -3.09
C ALA A 68 -10.04 16.11 -3.32
N GLU A 69 -10.11 15.56 -4.53
CA GLU A 69 -10.98 14.42 -4.86
C GLU A 69 -10.54 13.15 -4.11
N LEU A 70 -9.23 12.90 -3.98
CA LEU A 70 -8.72 11.81 -3.16
C LEU A 70 -9.14 11.96 -1.70
N LEU A 71 -8.94 13.13 -1.11
CA LEU A 71 -9.33 13.40 0.28
C LEU A 71 -10.85 13.23 0.47
N LYS A 72 -11.67 13.72 -0.46
CA LYS A 72 -13.12 13.55 -0.45
C LYS A 72 -13.53 12.08 -0.55
N TRP A 73 -12.86 11.30 -1.38
CA TRP A 73 -13.12 9.86 -1.54
C TRP A 73 -12.84 9.10 -0.23
N LEU A 74 -11.78 9.45 0.48
CA LEU A 74 -11.45 8.86 1.79
C LEU A 74 -12.42 9.32 2.88
N SER A 75 -12.80 10.60 2.89
CA SER A 75 -13.81 11.12 3.79
C SER A 75 -15.16 10.42 3.63
N GLY A 76 -15.55 10.06 2.40
CA GLY A 76 -16.74 9.24 2.14
C GLY A 76 -16.68 7.84 2.76
N LYS A 77 -15.49 7.35 3.11
CA LYS A 77 -15.26 6.08 3.82
C LYS A 77 -15.13 6.27 5.35
N GLY A 78 -15.27 7.49 5.84
CA GLY A 78 -15.09 7.83 7.24
C GLY A 78 -13.63 7.90 7.68
N LEU A 79 -12.73 8.19 6.73
CA LEU A 79 -11.30 8.32 6.97
C LEU A 79 -10.88 9.76 6.68
N SER A 80 -10.25 10.40 7.65
CA SER A 80 -9.71 11.75 7.53
C SER A 80 -8.24 11.67 7.15
N ALA A 81 -7.93 11.92 5.87
CA ALA A 81 -6.56 11.88 5.39
C ALA A 81 -5.82 13.18 5.72
N TYR A 82 -4.69 13.08 6.40
CA TYR A 82 -3.86 14.22 6.76
C TYR A 82 -2.53 14.29 6.01
N SER A 83 -2.08 13.19 5.41
CA SER A 83 -0.84 13.13 4.65
C SER A 83 -0.97 12.22 3.43
N VAL A 84 -0.44 12.67 2.29
CA VAL A 84 -0.36 11.89 1.04
C VAL A 84 1.07 11.91 0.54
N SER A 85 1.66 10.75 0.31
CA SER A 85 3.02 10.59 -0.18
C SER A 85 3.10 9.65 -1.38
N CYS A 86 4.11 9.87 -2.22
CA CYS A 86 4.43 9.01 -3.35
C CYS A 86 5.93 8.66 -3.29
N GLY A 87 6.24 7.40 -3.07
CA GLY A 87 7.60 6.98 -2.77
C GLY A 87 8.13 7.70 -1.53
N THR A 88 9.25 8.39 -1.65
CA THR A 88 9.87 9.16 -0.56
C THR A 88 9.40 10.61 -0.48
N SER A 89 8.54 11.05 -1.39
CA SER A 89 8.15 12.46 -1.51
C SER A 89 6.75 12.72 -0.96
N LEU A 90 6.66 13.77 -0.14
CA LEU A 90 5.41 14.22 0.43
C LEU A 90 4.66 15.12 -0.56
N LEU A 91 3.53 14.64 -1.08
CA LEU A 91 2.69 15.38 -2.02
C LEU A 91 1.80 16.39 -1.32
N TYR A 92 1.18 15.97 -0.22
CA TYR A 92 0.25 16.78 0.56
C TYR A 92 0.37 16.46 2.05
N ASN A 93 0.20 17.47 2.88
CA ASN A 93 0.03 17.32 4.32
C ASN A 93 -0.74 18.52 4.86
N THR A 94 -1.70 18.28 5.73
CA THR A 94 -2.58 19.31 6.33
C THR A 94 -1.83 20.33 7.18
N MET A 95 -0.70 19.94 7.77
CA MET A 95 0.11 20.82 8.62
C MET A 95 0.88 21.90 7.83
N PHE A 96 1.03 21.74 6.52
CA PHE A 96 1.75 22.69 5.69
C PHE A 96 0.81 23.62 4.92
N PRO A 97 0.69 24.92 5.27
CA PRO A 97 -0.21 25.85 4.58
C PRO A 97 0.02 25.93 3.06
N ARG A 98 1.25 25.83 2.62
CA ARG A 98 1.63 25.85 1.18
C ARG A 98 1.07 24.67 0.39
N HIS A 99 0.72 23.57 1.06
CA HIS A 99 0.15 22.40 0.38
C HIS A 99 -1.33 22.58 0.05
N LYS A 100 -2.00 23.61 0.57
CA LYS A 100 -3.39 23.95 0.22
C LYS A 100 -3.54 24.28 -1.27
N ASP A 101 -2.52 24.90 -1.87
CA ASP A 101 -2.51 25.26 -3.29
C ASP A 101 -2.48 24.02 -4.21
N ARG A 102 -2.09 22.86 -3.66
CA ARG A 102 -2.04 21.59 -4.38
C ARG A 102 -3.38 20.84 -4.41
N LEU A 103 -4.36 21.26 -3.59
CA LEU A 103 -5.65 20.57 -3.49
C LEU A 103 -6.39 20.49 -4.83
N SER A 104 -6.34 21.57 -5.63
CA SER A 104 -6.98 21.63 -6.95
C SER A 104 -6.17 20.99 -8.06
N ARG A 105 -4.95 20.54 -7.77
CA ARG A 105 -4.04 19.98 -8.76
C ARG A 105 -4.18 18.45 -8.84
N LYS A 106 -3.92 17.91 -10.01
CA LYS A 106 -3.91 16.46 -10.24
C LYS A 106 -2.74 15.81 -9.52
N ILE A 107 -2.98 14.64 -8.94
CA ILE A 107 -1.97 13.92 -8.16
C ILE A 107 -0.76 13.56 -9.03
N ALA A 108 -1.00 13.16 -10.29
CA ALA A 108 0.06 12.85 -11.24
C ALA A 108 0.98 14.07 -11.52
N ASP A 109 0.42 15.27 -11.64
CA ASP A 109 1.18 16.50 -11.89
C ASP A 109 1.98 16.92 -10.64
N VAL A 110 1.35 16.84 -9.45
CA VAL A 110 2.03 17.12 -8.19
C VAL A 110 3.18 16.13 -7.96
N ALA A 111 2.97 14.85 -8.29
CA ALA A 111 4.00 13.83 -8.16
C ALA A 111 5.19 14.10 -9.09
N LYS A 112 4.96 14.49 -10.35
CA LYS A 112 6.03 14.87 -11.29
C LYS A 112 6.86 16.02 -10.77
N GLU A 113 6.22 17.06 -10.26
CA GLU A 113 6.90 18.27 -9.80
C GLU A 113 7.66 18.06 -8.50
N VAL A 114 7.03 17.43 -7.50
CA VAL A 114 7.59 17.32 -6.14
C VAL A 114 8.51 16.13 -6.00
N ALA A 115 8.10 14.98 -6.50
CA ALA A 115 8.89 13.76 -6.42
C ALA A 115 9.95 13.67 -7.52
N LYS A 116 9.91 14.58 -8.51
CA LYS A 116 10.74 14.53 -9.72
C LYS A 116 10.76 13.13 -10.36
N VAL A 117 9.65 12.42 -10.20
CA VAL A 117 9.48 11.09 -10.77
C VAL A 117 9.21 11.26 -12.24
N ASP A 118 10.14 10.80 -13.06
CA ASP A 118 9.85 10.58 -14.46
C ASP A 118 8.83 9.44 -14.55
N ILE A 119 7.62 9.76 -15.00
CA ILE A 119 6.55 8.78 -15.17
C ILE A 119 6.57 8.32 -16.64
N PRO A 120 7.17 7.16 -16.94
CA PRO A 120 7.26 6.67 -18.30
C PRO A 120 5.87 6.51 -18.94
N GLU A 121 5.78 6.62 -20.27
CA GLU A 121 4.50 6.52 -20.98
C GLU A 121 3.76 5.19 -20.77
N TYR A 122 4.48 4.11 -20.55
CA TYR A 122 3.90 2.78 -20.27
C TYR A 122 3.27 2.67 -18.87
N ARG A 123 3.60 3.59 -17.96
CA ARG A 123 3.06 3.57 -16.59
C ARG A 123 1.66 4.16 -16.56
N LYS A 124 0.67 3.32 -16.25
CA LYS A 124 -0.76 3.69 -16.26
C LYS A 124 -1.28 4.12 -14.90
N HIS A 125 -0.56 3.84 -13.82
CA HIS A 125 -0.98 4.15 -12.46
C HIS A 125 0.18 4.70 -11.62
N LEU A 126 -0.19 5.40 -10.58
CA LEU A 126 0.70 5.91 -9.54
C LEU A 126 0.24 5.36 -8.19
N ASP A 127 1.17 4.82 -7.43
CA ASP A 127 0.90 4.33 -6.09
C ASP A 127 1.16 5.44 -5.07
N VAL A 128 0.17 5.70 -4.22
CA VAL A 128 0.26 6.68 -3.15
C VAL A 128 -0.01 6.01 -1.80
N VAL A 129 0.76 6.42 -0.81
CA VAL A 129 0.56 6.06 0.59
C VAL A 129 -0.13 7.24 1.26
N VAL A 130 -1.22 6.97 1.96
CA VAL A 130 -1.99 8.00 2.64
C VAL A 130 -2.08 7.65 4.11
N ALA A 131 -1.76 8.62 4.97
CA ALA A 131 -1.97 8.49 6.39
C ALA A 131 -3.33 9.11 6.74
N CYS A 132 -4.13 8.35 7.47
CA CYS A 132 -5.51 8.66 7.81
C CYS A 132 -5.78 8.47 9.29
N GLU A 133 -6.73 9.23 9.80
CA GLU A 133 -7.32 9.09 11.13
C GLU A 133 -8.79 8.67 11.00
N ASP A 134 -9.29 7.98 12.02
CA ASP A 134 -10.72 7.72 12.18
C ASP A 134 -11.47 8.93 12.76
N ASP A 135 -12.78 8.80 12.94
CA ASP A 135 -13.62 9.85 13.53
C ASP A 135 -13.23 10.18 15.00
N ASN A 136 -12.45 9.33 15.66
CA ASN A 136 -12.00 9.50 17.04
C ASN A 136 -10.57 10.08 17.11
N GLY A 137 -9.93 10.32 15.97
CA GLY A 137 -8.56 10.81 15.88
C GLY A 137 -7.49 9.74 16.09
N ASN A 138 -7.83 8.46 15.93
CA ASN A 138 -6.85 7.39 15.97
C ASN A 138 -6.31 7.13 14.55
N ASP A 139 -5.02 6.90 14.45
CA ASP A 139 -4.39 6.51 13.19
C ASP A 139 -4.95 5.17 12.70
N VAL A 140 -5.28 5.13 11.40
CA VAL A 140 -5.78 3.93 10.73
C VAL A 140 -4.86 3.60 9.55
N ASP A 141 -4.25 2.43 9.61
CA ASP A 141 -3.44 1.92 8.51
C ASP A 141 -4.34 1.49 7.36
N ILE A 142 -4.26 2.17 6.24
CA ILE A 142 -5.03 1.86 5.04
C ILE A 142 -4.15 1.21 3.96
N PRO A 143 -4.77 0.43 3.04
CA PRO A 143 -4.06 -0.12 1.90
C PRO A 143 -3.45 0.97 1.02
N LEU A 144 -2.38 0.60 0.33
CA LEU A 144 -1.81 1.41 -0.72
C LEU A 144 -2.85 1.70 -1.80
N ILE A 145 -2.92 2.96 -2.24
CA ILE A 145 -3.91 3.40 -3.24
C ILE A 145 -3.23 3.54 -4.61
N SER A 146 -3.68 2.76 -5.58
CA SER A 146 -3.23 2.86 -6.97
C SER A 146 -4.18 3.75 -7.77
N ILE A 147 -3.69 4.88 -8.26
CA ILE A 147 -4.46 5.86 -9.04
C ILE A 147 -4.14 5.64 -10.53
N TYR A 148 -5.13 5.22 -11.29
CA TYR A 148 -5.02 4.97 -12.73
C TYR A 148 -5.37 6.23 -13.49
N PHE A 149 -4.38 6.97 -13.95
CA PHE A 149 -4.54 8.27 -14.63
C PHE A 149 -4.49 8.17 -16.18
N ARG A 150 -4.28 6.97 -16.72
CA ARG A 150 -4.30 6.66 -18.17
C ARG A 150 -5.08 5.38 -18.45
#